data_20aadfbd2ea9f57df635dd2ebdb8e0a2
#
_entry.id   20aadfbd2ea9f57df635dd2ebdb8e0a2
#
_cell.length_a   1.000
_cell.length_b   1.000
_cell.length_c   1.000
_cell.angle_alpha   90.00
_cell.angle_beta   90.00
_cell.angle_gamma   90.00
#
_symmetry.space_group_name_H-M   'P 1'
#
loop_
_entity.id
_entity.type
_entity.pdbx_description
1 polymer ?
#
loop_
_entity_poly.entity_id
_entity_poly.type
_entity_poly.pdbx_seq_one_letter_code
_entity_poly.pdbx_strand_id
1 'polypeptide(L)'
;KINNSIETDNFHKKKEFEDIISYSRKNSSNIHLIGLLSDGGVHSHIDHLKEIILSLSDVKEKIFIHAFTDGRDVDPKSGINYIQTLEDFCEQNGGELSTVIGRYYAMDRDNRWERIHKAYDLISNGKGKKTENFSNEIKESYANNKTDEFIEPLVKLNKNGNPIHQLKPDDTIIFFNYRSDRGRQLTSVLCEENKSEFGMRPIISNFYTLTEYDEKFKKAKPIFKSKKLKNTLGEVISNNNIFQLRIAETEKYPHVTFFFNGGYEVPFEKEERILCPSPKVATYDLKPEMSAAEVTDNIINEINKEKFGFICLNF
;
A
#
# COMPACT_ATOMS: atom_id res chain seq x y z
N LYS A 1 14.55 10.17 2.98
CA LYS A 1 15.37 9.33 2.09
C LYS A 1 14.90 9.44 0.64
N ILE A 2 13.60 9.21 0.36
CA ILE A 2 13.04 9.34 -1.00
C ILE A 2 13.12 10.81 -1.44
N ASN A 3 12.53 11.76 -0.70
CA ASN A 3 12.59 13.19 -1.01
C ASN A 3 14.03 13.68 -1.21
N ASN A 4 14.94 13.34 -0.31
CA ASN A 4 16.35 13.69 -0.46
C ASN A 4 16.99 13.10 -1.73
N SER A 5 16.55 11.91 -2.17
CA SER A 5 17.01 11.32 -3.44
C SER A 5 16.49 12.10 -4.66
N ILE A 6 15.29 12.66 -4.58
CA ILE A 6 14.71 13.55 -5.59
C ILE A 6 15.45 14.88 -5.60
N GLU A 7 15.56 15.54 -4.45
CA GLU A 7 16.25 16.83 -4.28
C GLU A 7 17.72 16.81 -4.73
N THR A 8 18.39 15.67 -4.58
CA THR A 8 19.80 15.48 -4.99
C THR A 8 19.96 14.87 -6.37
N ASP A 9 18.90 14.82 -7.18
CA ASP A 9 18.92 14.28 -8.54
C ASP A 9 19.46 12.83 -8.65
N ASN A 10 19.19 12.03 -7.62
CA ASN A 10 19.65 10.64 -7.55
C ASN A 10 18.50 9.60 -7.62
N PHE A 11 17.25 10.08 -7.73
CA PHE A 11 16.10 9.19 -7.76
C PHE A 11 16.08 8.36 -9.04
N HIS A 12 16.14 9.00 -10.20
CA HIS A 12 16.13 8.36 -11.52
C HIS A 12 17.41 7.52 -11.81
N LYS A 13 18.53 7.77 -11.10
CA LYS A 13 19.81 7.04 -11.23
C LYS A 13 19.80 5.69 -10.51
N LYS A 14 18.67 5.27 -9.97
CA LYS A 14 18.59 3.95 -9.33
C LYS A 14 18.61 2.86 -10.36
N LYS A 15 19.46 1.86 -10.10
CA LYS A 15 19.63 0.69 -10.95
C LYS A 15 18.32 -0.03 -11.24
N GLU A 16 17.40 -0.03 -10.29
CA GLU A 16 16.11 -0.67 -10.41
C GLU A 16 15.29 -0.10 -11.59
N PHE A 17 15.39 1.21 -11.88
CA PHE A 17 14.72 1.81 -13.04
C PHE A 17 15.37 1.38 -14.37
N GLU A 18 16.71 1.32 -14.43
CA GLU A 18 17.43 0.80 -15.59
C GLU A 18 17.06 -0.67 -15.87
N ASP A 19 17.00 -1.49 -14.83
CA ASP A 19 16.59 -2.90 -14.91
C ASP A 19 15.15 -3.04 -15.45
N ILE A 20 14.21 -2.18 -14.99
CA ILE A 20 12.81 -2.15 -15.43
C ILE A 20 12.71 -1.76 -16.90
N ILE A 21 13.38 -0.68 -17.32
CA ILE A 21 13.41 -0.21 -18.72
C ILE A 21 13.96 -1.30 -19.64
N SER A 22 15.10 -1.88 -19.25
CA SER A 22 15.76 -2.95 -20.02
C SER A 22 14.86 -4.18 -20.16
N TYR A 23 14.20 -4.57 -19.07
CA TYR A 23 13.25 -5.70 -19.06
C TYR A 23 12.04 -5.41 -19.96
N SER A 24 11.43 -4.22 -19.85
CA SER A 24 10.29 -3.82 -20.66
C SER A 24 10.62 -3.81 -22.15
N ARG A 25 11.79 -3.27 -22.54
CA ARG A 25 12.25 -3.27 -23.93
C ARG A 25 12.48 -4.68 -24.46
N LYS A 26 13.19 -5.51 -23.70
CA LYS A 26 13.54 -6.89 -24.09
C LYS A 26 12.32 -7.77 -24.29
N ASN A 27 11.32 -7.66 -23.41
CA ASN A 27 10.14 -8.53 -23.39
C ASN A 27 8.92 -7.89 -24.08
N SER A 28 9.03 -6.65 -24.57
CA SER A 28 7.91 -5.86 -25.08
C SER A 28 6.74 -5.79 -24.05
N SER A 29 7.08 -5.78 -22.77
CA SER A 29 6.13 -5.79 -21.65
C SER A 29 5.75 -4.39 -21.19
N ASN A 30 4.61 -4.28 -20.52
CA ASN A 30 4.12 -3.02 -19.96
C ASN A 30 4.54 -2.86 -18.50
N ILE A 31 4.41 -1.64 -18.01
CA ILE A 31 4.71 -1.26 -16.64
C ILE A 31 3.45 -0.73 -15.97
N HIS A 32 3.07 -1.31 -14.86
CA HIS A 32 1.90 -0.95 -14.08
C HIS A 32 2.32 -0.27 -12.79
N LEU A 33 1.92 0.99 -12.61
CA LEU A 33 2.14 1.75 -11.38
C LEU A 33 0.89 1.63 -10.53
N ILE A 34 0.98 1.02 -9.36
CA ILE A 34 -0.16 0.84 -8.45
C ILE A 34 0.10 1.56 -7.13
N GLY A 35 -0.90 2.19 -6.52
CA GLY A 35 -0.76 2.83 -5.22
C GLY A 35 -1.75 3.96 -4.94
N LEU A 36 -1.61 4.54 -3.76
CA LEU A 36 -2.47 5.60 -3.26
C LEU A 36 -2.13 6.93 -3.92
N LEU A 37 -3.11 7.51 -4.59
CA LEU A 37 -2.99 8.82 -5.27
C LEU A 37 -3.42 9.94 -4.33
N SER A 38 -2.46 10.54 -3.65
CA SER A 38 -2.68 11.55 -2.60
C SER A 38 -1.40 12.34 -2.34
N ASP A 39 -1.53 13.53 -1.76
CA ASP A 39 -0.42 14.34 -1.21
C ASP A 39 -0.36 14.31 0.33
N GLY A 40 -1.23 13.52 0.98
CA GLY A 40 -1.31 13.41 2.44
C GLY A 40 -0.03 12.91 3.13
N GLY A 41 0.90 12.32 2.36
CA GLY A 41 2.24 11.99 2.85
C GLY A 41 2.28 10.90 3.93
N VAL A 42 1.22 10.09 4.08
CA VAL A 42 1.15 9.00 5.07
C VAL A 42 1.60 7.66 4.46
N HIS A 43 1.06 7.29 3.31
CA HIS A 43 1.37 6.03 2.62
C HIS A 43 2.15 6.22 1.33
N SER A 44 1.89 7.32 0.63
CA SER A 44 2.46 7.69 -0.66
C SER A 44 2.50 9.21 -0.80
N HIS A 45 3.02 9.67 -1.93
CA HIS A 45 2.92 11.07 -2.34
C HIS A 45 2.85 11.14 -3.86
N ILE A 46 1.96 11.98 -4.40
CA ILE A 46 1.76 12.14 -5.85
C ILE A 46 3.06 12.54 -6.57
N ASP A 47 3.92 13.34 -5.94
CA ASP A 47 5.19 13.73 -6.53
C ASP A 47 6.15 12.56 -6.70
N HIS A 48 6.12 11.57 -5.79
CA HIS A 48 6.91 10.34 -5.98
C HIS A 48 6.43 9.54 -7.21
N LEU A 49 5.10 9.49 -7.46
CA LEU A 49 4.55 8.87 -8.66
C LEU A 49 5.01 9.61 -9.92
N LYS A 50 4.96 10.95 -9.92
CA LYS A 50 5.47 11.77 -11.04
C LYS A 50 6.94 11.50 -11.31
N GLU A 51 7.78 11.43 -10.29
CA GLU A 51 9.20 11.11 -10.43
C GLU A 51 9.44 9.69 -10.96
N ILE A 52 8.62 8.72 -10.60
CA ILE A 52 8.67 7.36 -11.19
C ILE A 52 8.35 7.42 -12.68
N ILE A 53 7.30 8.14 -13.09
CA ILE A 53 6.93 8.30 -14.50
C ILE A 53 8.09 8.95 -15.30
N LEU A 54 8.68 10.03 -14.78
CA LEU A 54 9.84 10.69 -15.39
C LEU A 54 11.05 9.76 -15.49
N SER A 55 11.30 8.95 -14.44
CA SER A 55 12.39 7.96 -14.44
C SER A 55 12.21 6.84 -15.48
N LEU A 56 10.98 6.65 -15.97
CA LEU A 56 10.61 5.66 -16.98
C LEU A 56 10.32 6.29 -18.36
N SER A 57 10.71 7.54 -18.58
CA SER A 57 10.43 8.31 -19.81
C SER A 57 10.82 7.59 -21.12
N ASP A 58 11.83 6.75 -21.07
CA ASP A 58 12.31 5.93 -22.18
C ASP A 58 11.32 4.84 -22.68
N VAL A 59 10.29 4.55 -21.90
CA VAL A 59 9.24 3.55 -22.18
C VAL A 59 7.85 4.09 -21.79
N LYS A 60 7.69 5.39 -21.87
CA LYS A 60 6.50 6.13 -21.35
C LYS A 60 5.16 5.66 -21.93
N GLU A 61 5.14 5.19 -23.17
CA GLU A 61 3.95 4.67 -23.85
C GLU A 61 3.48 3.29 -23.33
N LYS A 62 4.27 2.66 -22.47
CA LYS A 62 4.01 1.36 -21.85
C LYS A 62 3.61 1.47 -20.38
N ILE A 63 3.38 2.68 -19.87
CA ILE A 63 3.09 2.93 -18.46
C ILE A 63 1.57 3.03 -18.28
N PHE A 64 1.02 2.15 -17.44
CA PHE A 64 -0.39 2.14 -17.03
C PHE A 64 -0.50 2.35 -15.52
N ILE A 65 -1.40 3.25 -15.10
CA ILE A 65 -1.52 3.65 -13.69
C ILE A 65 -2.83 3.13 -13.11
N HIS A 66 -2.76 2.52 -11.95
CA HIS A 66 -3.89 2.01 -11.17
C HIS A 66 -3.94 2.78 -9.86
N ALA A 67 -4.74 3.83 -9.82
CA ALA A 67 -4.79 4.75 -8.70
C ALA A 67 -5.78 4.28 -7.63
N PHE A 68 -5.34 4.33 -6.36
CA PHE A 68 -6.24 4.20 -5.22
C PHE A 68 -6.57 5.59 -4.69
N THR A 69 -7.86 5.90 -4.53
CA THR A 69 -8.31 7.17 -3.95
C THR A 69 -8.24 7.13 -2.44
N ASP A 70 -7.90 8.28 -1.80
CA ASP A 70 -7.60 8.37 -0.37
C ASP A 70 -8.85 8.66 0.47
N GLY A 71 -9.16 9.92 0.69
CA GLY A 71 -10.30 10.38 1.48
C GLY A 71 -10.24 10.10 2.98
N ARG A 72 -9.07 9.65 3.48
CA ARG A 72 -8.82 9.34 4.89
C ARG A 72 -7.66 10.13 5.47
N ASP A 73 -6.57 10.25 4.72
CA ASP A 73 -5.40 11.02 5.12
C ASP A 73 -5.44 12.45 4.54
N VAL A 74 -6.40 12.71 3.66
CA VAL A 74 -6.74 14.00 3.03
C VAL A 74 -8.25 14.19 3.02
N ASP A 75 -8.74 15.35 2.53
CA ASP A 75 -10.17 15.63 2.43
C ASP A 75 -10.91 14.50 1.69
N PRO A 76 -12.08 14.06 2.21
CA PRO A 76 -12.83 12.92 1.67
C PRO A 76 -13.32 13.05 0.22
N LYS A 77 -13.26 14.24 -0.37
CA LYS A 77 -13.70 14.53 -1.76
C LYS A 77 -12.61 15.21 -2.59
N SER A 78 -11.34 15.09 -2.20
CA SER A 78 -10.20 15.68 -2.92
C SER A 78 -9.67 14.83 -4.06
N GLY A 79 -10.02 13.56 -4.13
CA GLY A 79 -9.50 12.58 -5.08
C GLY A 79 -9.68 13.00 -6.54
N ILE A 80 -10.79 13.67 -6.87
CA ILE A 80 -11.03 14.20 -8.22
C ILE A 80 -9.93 15.17 -8.68
N ASN A 81 -9.39 15.98 -7.77
CA ASN A 81 -8.33 16.95 -8.10
C ASN A 81 -6.99 16.22 -8.36
N TYR A 82 -6.69 15.17 -7.59
CA TYR A 82 -5.50 14.36 -7.82
C TYR A 82 -5.57 13.58 -9.13
N ILE A 83 -6.76 13.05 -9.48
CA ILE A 83 -7.00 12.38 -10.77
C ILE A 83 -6.74 13.36 -11.93
N GLN A 84 -7.33 14.55 -11.89
CA GLN A 84 -7.12 15.56 -12.92
C GLN A 84 -5.63 15.97 -13.02
N THR A 85 -5.01 16.26 -11.89
CA THR A 85 -3.59 16.61 -11.82
C THR A 85 -2.70 15.52 -12.43
N LEU A 86 -3.04 14.24 -12.21
CA LEU A 86 -2.30 13.12 -12.76
C LEU A 86 -2.53 12.97 -14.28
N GLU A 87 -3.79 13.10 -14.75
CA GLU A 87 -4.12 13.03 -16.18
C GLU A 87 -3.41 14.15 -16.96
N ASP A 88 -3.45 15.40 -16.46
CA ASP A 88 -2.74 16.55 -17.06
C ASP A 88 -1.22 16.32 -17.12
N PHE A 89 -0.65 15.71 -16.06
CA PHE A 89 0.76 15.37 -16.03
C PHE A 89 1.12 14.28 -17.05
N CYS A 90 0.28 13.25 -17.15
CA CYS A 90 0.49 12.13 -18.07
C CYS A 90 0.39 12.56 -19.55
N GLU A 91 -0.49 13.50 -19.89
CA GLU A 91 -0.58 14.07 -21.24
C GLU A 91 0.75 14.66 -21.71
N GLN A 92 1.53 15.26 -20.80
CA GLN A 92 2.80 15.90 -21.11
C GLN A 92 3.98 14.93 -21.04
N ASN A 93 3.95 13.97 -20.11
CA ASN A 93 5.11 13.15 -19.76
C ASN A 93 4.97 11.67 -20.14
N GLY A 94 3.77 11.24 -20.54
CA GLY A 94 3.46 9.85 -20.85
C GLY A 94 2.88 9.10 -19.64
N GLY A 95 2.47 7.87 -19.90
CA GLY A 95 1.65 7.08 -18.99
C GLY A 95 0.15 7.32 -19.18
N GLU A 96 -0.66 6.37 -18.76
CA GLU A 96 -2.12 6.45 -18.88
C GLU A 96 -2.81 5.92 -17.62
N LEU A 97 -3.76 6.70 -17.07
CA LEU A 97 -4.58 6.24 -15.93
C LEU A 97 -5.56 5.17 -16.43
N SER A 98 -5.41 3.96 -15.91
CA SER A 98 -6.12 2.76 -16.38
C SER A 98 -7.28 2.37 -15.47
N THR A 99 -7.09 2.45 -14.15
CA THR A 99 -8.13 2.10 -13.19
C THR A 99 -8.11 3.01 -11.97
N VAL A 100 -9.28 3.15 -11.34
CA VAL A 100 -9.45 3.87 -10.07
C VAL A 100 -10.27 3.01 -9.11
N ILE A 101 -9.87 2.98 -7.83
CA ILE A 101 -10.59 2.29 -6.76
C ILE A 101 -10.29 2.94 -5.41
N GLY A 102 -11.25 2.96 -4.50
CA GLY A 102 -11.05 3.47 -3.14
C GLY A 102 -10.10 2.60 -2.31
N ARG A 103 -9.30 3.24 -1.45
CA ARG A 103 -8.35 2.58 -0.55
C ARG A 103 -8.99 1.59 0.40
N TYR A 104 -10.26 1.73 0.71
CA TYR A 104 -11.03 0.78 1.52
C TYR A 104 -10.93 -0.65 0.99
N TYR A 105 -10.88 -0.82 -0.33
CA TYR A 105 -10.73 -2.09 -1.00
C TYR A 105 -9.26 -2.48 -1.21
N ALA A 106 -8.46 -1.55 -1.77
CA ALA A 106 -7.11 -1.85 -2.23
C ALA A 106 -6.05 -1.87 -1.12
N MET A 107 -6.36 -1.29 0.04
CA MET A 107 -5.39 -1.07 1.12
C MET A 107 -5.88 -1.63 2.47
N ASP A 108 -6.55 -2.77 2.43
CA ASP A 108 -6.86 -3.52 3.65
C ASP A 108 -5.59 -4.08 4.30
N ARG A 109 -5.60 -4.20 5.64
CA ARG A 109 -4.52 -4.82 6.43
C ARG A 109 -5.06 -5.77 7.49
N ASP A 110 -6.37 -6.04 7.46
CA ASP A 110 -7.10 -6.80 8.48
C ASP A 110 -7.58 -8.16 7.94
N ASN A 111 -6.92 -8.66 6.86
CA ASN A 111 -7.21 -9.93 6.19
C ASN A 111 -8.65 -10.04 5.67
N ARG A 112 -9.23 -8.92 5.26
CA ARG A 112 -10.53 -8.90 4.58
C ARG A 112 -10.32 -9.12 3.09
N TRP A 113 -10.07 -10.37 2.75
CA TRP A 113 -9.68 -10.79 1.41
C TRP A 113 -10.75 -10.48 0.35
N GLU A 114 -12.02 -10.38 0.73
CA GLU A 114 -13.11 -9.94 -0.13
C GLU A 114 -12.93 -8.49 -0.63
N ARG A 115 -12.28 -7.62 0.16
CA ARG A 115 -11.94 -6.27 -0.26
C ARG A 115 -10.76 -6.28 -1.23
N ILE A 116 -9.69 -6.96 -0.87
CA ILE A 116 -8.48 -7.10 -1.70
C ILE A 116 -8.83 -7.76 -3.04
N HIS A 117 -9.75 -8.73 -3.06
CA HIS A 117 -10.20 -9.38 -4.29
C HIS A 117 -10.78 -8.39 -5.30
N LYS A 118 -11.54 -7.38 -4.88
CA LYS A 118 -12.04 -6.34 -5.79
C LYS A 118 -10.92 -5.58 -6.48
N ALA A 119 -9.88 -5.19 -5.74
CA ALA A 119 -8.71 -4.50 -6.29
C ALA A 119 -7.87 -5.43 -7.18
N TYR A 120 -7.68 -6.68 -6.76
CA TYR A 120 -7.01 -7.70 -7.55
C TYR A 120 -7.72 -7.92 -8.89
N ASP A 121 -9.04 -8.14 -8.89
CA ASP A 121 -9.83 -8.36 -10.10
C ASP A 121 -9.86 -7.13 -11.02
N LEU A 122 -9.90 -5.93 -10.45
CA LEU A 122 -9.83 -4.69 -11.22
C LEU A 122 -8.49 -4.59 -11.98
N ILE A 123 -7.37 -4.78 -11.27
CA ILE A 123 -6.02 -4.61 -11.84
C ILE A 123 -5.70 -5.76 -12.81
N SER A 124 -6.02 -7.01 -12.44
CA SER A 124 -5.64 -8.18 -13.23
C SER A 124 -6.59 -8.49 -14.38
N ASN A 125 -7.89 -8.27 -14.18
CA ASN A 125 -8.92 -8.70 -15.11
C ASN A 125 -9.75 -7.55 -15.71
N GLY A 126 -9.49 -6.29 -15.30
CA GLY A 126 -10.27 -5.13 -15.73
C GLY A 126 -11.74 -5.19 -15.27
N LYS A 127 -12.02 -5.87 -14.15
CA LYS A 127 -13.38 -5.96 -13.61
C LYS A 127 -13.75 -4.72 -12.80
N GLY A 128 -14.57 -3.86 -13.38
CA GLY A 128 -15.06 -2.62 -12.77
C GLY A 128 -16.15 -1.97 -13.61
N LYS A 129 -16.75 -0.89 -13.09
CA LYS A 129 -17.64 -0.03 -13.88
C LYS A 129 -16.82 0.58 -15.01
N LYS A 130 -17.25 0.33 -16.25
CA LYS A 130 -16.58 0.80 -17.45
C LYS A 130 -16.84 2.30 -17.65
N THR A 131 -15.79 3.07 -17.89
CA THR A 131 -15.89 4.51 -18.11
C THR A 131 -14.87 5.03 -19.11
N GLU A 132 -15.18 6.15 -19.75
CA GLU A 132 -14.25 6.95 -20.54
C GLU A 132 -13.70 8.13 -19.74
N ASN A 133 -14.34 8.49 -18.60
CA ASN A 133 -14.01 9.66 -17.80
C ASN A 133 -14.18 9.39 -16.29
N PHE A 134 -13.08 9.22 -15.58
CA PHE A 134 -13.07 8.97 -14.14
C PHE A 134 -13.68 10.12 -13.32
N SER A 135 -13.45 11.38 -13.72
CA SER A 135 -13.96 12.54 -12.99
C SER A 135 -15.49 12.57 -12.93
N ASN A 136 -16.16 12.12 -13.99
CA ASN A 136 -17.63 12.05 -14.02
C ASN A 136 -18.15 10.97 -13.06
N GLU A 137 -17.51 9.79 -13.04
CA GLU A 137 -17.87 8.69 -12.16
C GLU A 137 -17.66 9.03 -10.68
N ILE A 138 -16.58 9.75 -10.38
CA ILE A 138 -16.27 10.22 -9.02
C ILE A 138 -17.30 11.26 -8.57
N LYS A 139 -17.69 12.21 -9.43
CA LYS A 139 -18.77 13.16 -9.13
C LYS A 139 -20.10 12.46 -8.85
N GLU A 140 -20.46 11.45 -9.65
CA GLU A 140 -21.63 10.61 -9.41
C GLU A 140 -21.54 9.88 -8.06
N SER A 141 -20.39 9.35 -7.72
CA SER A 141 -20.14 8.71 -6.43
C SER A 141 -20.37 9.68 -5.26
N TYR A 142 -19.83 10.91 -5.37
CA TYR A 142 -20.03 11.95 -4.35
C TYR A 142 -21.49 12.37 -4.19
N ALA A 143 -22.24 12.44 -5.31
CA ALA A 143 -23.68 12.71 -5.29
C ALA A 143 -24.47 11.61 -4.56
N ASN A 144 -23.95 10.38 -4.59
CA ASN A 144 -24.51 9.23 -3.88
C ASN A 144 -23.90 9.03 -2.47
N ASN A 145 -23.30 10.07 -1.90
CA ASN A 145 -22.65 10.07 -0.57
C ASN A 145 -21.52 9.04 -0.41
N LYS A 146 -20.91 8.57 -1.50
CA LYS A 146 -19.71 7.75 -1.47
C LYS A 146 -18.48 8.62 -1.70
N THR A 147 -17.64 8.76 -0.69
CA THR A 147 -16.40 9.53 -0.72
C THR A 147 -15.25 8.74 -1.34
N ASP A 148 -14.08 9.38 -1.50
CA ASP A 148 -12.89 8.81 -2.12
C ASP A 148 -12.50 7.44 -1.54
N GLU A 149 -12.56 7.28 -0.23
CA GLU A 149 -12.20 6.02 0.44
C GLU A 149 -12.99 4.82 -0.10
N PHE A 150 -14.25 5.05 -0.53
CA PHE A 150 -15.22 4.02 -0.92
C PHE A 150 -15.56 3.99 -2.42
N ILE A 151 -14.75 4.62 -3.28
CA ILE A 151 -14.95 4.54 -4.73
C ILE A 151 -14.89 3.08 -5.17
N GLU A 152 -16.00 2.62 -5.78
CA GLU A 152 -16.06 1.26 -6.35
C GLU A 152 -15.13 1.14 -7.57
N PRO A 153 -14.73 -0.09 -7.96
CA PRO A 153 -13.81 -0.32 -9.06
C PRO A 153 -14.25 0.34 -10.37
N LEU A 154 -13.41 1.21 -10.92
CA LEU A 154 -13.60 1.89 -12.21
C LEU A 154 -12.49 1.48 -13.17
N VAL A 155 -12.84 1.19 -14.43
CA VAL A 155 -11.90 0.83 -15.49
C VAL A 155 -12.10 1.69 -16.73
N LYS A 156 -11.01 2.27 -17.23
CA LYS A 156 -11.02 3.09 -18.45
C LYS A 156 -11.10 2.22 -19.70
N LEU A 157 -11.91 2.63 -20.65
CA LEU A 157 -12.07 1.94 -21.92
C LEU A 157 -11.25 2.61 -23.02
N ASN A 158 -10.74 1.79 -23.92
CA ASN A 158 -10.22 2.25 -25.21
C ASN A 158 -11.38 2.49 -26.20
N LYS A 159 -11.07 3.03 -27.37
CA LYS A 159 -12.04 3.34 -28.45
C LYS A 159 -12.85 2.11 -28.91
N ASN A 160 -12.41 0.91 -28.61
CA ASN A 160 -13.08 -0.35 -28.99
C ASN A 160 -13.97 -0.89 -27.86
N GLY A 161 -14.14 -0.18 -26.75
CA GLY A 161 -14.96 -0.58 -25.61
C GLY A 161 -14.33 -1.66 -24.72
N ASN A 162 -13.03 -1.91 -24.84
CA ASN A 162 -12.27 -2.80 -23.98
C ASN A 162 -11.46 -2.02 -22.96
N PRO A 163 -11.11 -2.58 -21.79
CA PRO A 163 -10.11 -1.99 -20.90
C PRO A 163 -8.86 -1.56 -21.68
N ILE A 164 -8.32 -0.39 -21.37
CA ILE A 164 -7.16 0.13 -22.10
C ILE A 164 -5.95 -0.78 -21.98
N HIS A 165 -5.84 -1.47 -20.84
CA HIS A 165 -4.87 -2.53 -20.69
C HIS A 165 -5.34 -3.60 -19.70
N GLN A 166 -4.86 -4.85 -19.88
CA GLN A 166 -4.99 -5.98 -18.96
C GLN A 166 -3.61 -6.47 -18.56
N LEU A 167 -3.43 -6.76 -17.29
CA LEU A 167 -2.19 -7.25 -16.72
C LEU A 167 -1.80 -8.62 -17.31
N LYS A 168 -0.56 -8.74 -17.80
CA LYS A 168 0.01 -9.97 -18.34
C LYS A 168 1.13 -10.49 -17.43
N PRO A 169 1.42 -11.80 -17.42
CA PRO A 169 2.45 -12.41 -16.57
C PRO A 169 3.85 -11.78 -16.73
N ASP A 170 4.18 -11.30 -17.93
CA ASP A 170 5.48 -10.70 -18.26
C ASP A 170 5.51 -9.18 -18.02
N ASP A 171 4.41 -8.57 -17.62
CA ASP A 171 4.40 -7.15 -17.27
C ASP A 171 5.14 -6.91 -15.96
N THR A 172 5.53 -5.66 -15.73
CA THR A 172 6.18 -5.21 -14.50
C THR A 172 5.18 -4.44 -13.65
N ILE A 173 5.14 -4.69 -12.35
CA ILE A 173 4.42 -3.84 -11.40
C ILE A 173 5.42 -3.04 -10.56
N ILE A 174 5.12 -1.74 -10.33
CA ILE A 174 5.75 -0.90 -9.31
C ILE A 174 4.66 -0.43 -8.35
N PHE A 175 4.72 -0.88 -7.10
CA PHE A 175 3.85 -0.38 -6.04
C PHE A 175 4.52 0.84 -5.39
N PHE A 176 3.98 2.04 -5.65
CA PHE A 176 4.64 3.29 -5.28
C PHE A 176 4.34 3.80 -3.87
N ASN A 177 3.60 3.08 -3.05
CA ASN A 177 3.49 3.38 -1.63
C ASN A 177 4.84 3.17 -0.94
N TYR A 178 5.27 4.12 -0.09
CA TYR A 178 6.48 3.95 0.71
C TYR A 178 6.19 3.39 2.11
N ARG A 179 4.96 3.47 2.60
CA ARG A 179 4.53 2.80 3.83
C ARG A 179 3.95 1.42 3.48
N SER A 180 4.50 0.40 4.10
CA SER A 180 4.31 -1.00 3.72
C SER A 180 3.02 -1.65 4.20
N ASP A 181 2.55 -1.29 5.41
CA ASP A 181 1.53 -2.04 6.16
C ASP A 181 0.23 -2.33 5.38
N ARG A 182 -0.25 -1.37 4.58
CA ARG A 182 -1.46 -1.51 3.76
C ARG A 182 -1.18 -1.92 2.30
N GLY A 183 0.06 -2.11 1.91
CA GLY A 183 0.45 -2.64 0.59
C GLY A 183 0.72 -4.15 0.59
N ARG A 184 0.94 -4.74 1.77
CA ARG A 184 1.38 -6.14 1.91
C ARG A 184 0.41 -7.14 1.30
N GLN A 185 -0.89 -7.04 1.60
CA GLN A 185 -1.88 -8.02 1.17
C GLN A 185 -2.03 -8.05 -0.35
N LEU A 186 -2.16 -6.89 -0.99
CA LEU A 186 -2.28 -6.82 -2.44
C LEU A 186 -0.97 -7.27 -3.14
N THR A 187 0.20 -6.91 -2.60
CA THR A 187 1.50 -7.42 -3.07
C THR A 187 1.57 -8.94 -2.98
N SER A 188 1.18 -9.50 -1.81
CA SER A 188 1.19 -10.94 -1.58
C SER A 188 0.41 -11.68 -2.67
N VAL A 189 -0.84 -11.31 -2.94
CA VAL A 189 -1.69 -12.02 -3.92
C VAL A 189 -1.32 -11.75 -5.37
N LEU A 190 -0.63 -10.65 -5.67
CA LEU A 190 -0.19 -10.35 -7.05
C LEU A 190 1.09 -11.09 -7.43
N CYS A 191 2.02 -11.34 -6.50
CA CYS A 191 3.30 -11.94 -6.84
C CYS A 191 3.82 -13.06 -5.91
N GLU A 192 3.36 -13.18 -4.66
CA GLU A 192 3.97 -14.10 -3.68
C GLU A 192 3.11 -15.33 -3.40
N GLU A 193 1.89 -15.13 -2.91
CA GLU A 193 1.05 -16.18 -2.31
C GLU A 193 -0.18 -16.52 -3.14
N ASN A 194 -0.51 -17.81 -3.16
CA ASN A 194 -1.77 -18.28 -3.71
C ASN A 194 -2.87 -18.19 -2.63
N LYS A 195 -3.95 -17.49 -2.98
CA LYS A 195 -5.18 -17.37 -2.19
C LYS A 195 -6.36 -17.83 -3.04
N SER A 196 -6.26 -19.06 -3.56
CA SER A 196 -7.27 -19.65 -4.46
C SER A 196 -8.65 -19.79 -3.82
N GLU A 197 -8.70 -19.93 -2.49
CA GLU A 197 -9.94 -19.93 -1.70
C GLU A 197 -10.72 -18.60 -1.81
N PHE A 198 -10.03 -17.51 -2.17
CA PHE A 198 -10.61 -16.18 -2.47
C PHE A 198 -10.52 -15.83 -3.95
N GLY A 199 -10.22 -16.79 -4.85
CA GLY A 199 -10.14 -16.55 -6.29
C GLY A 199 -8.89 -15.79 -6.76
N MET A 200 -7.86 -15.65 -5.93
CA MET A 200 -6.64 -14.91 -6.23
C MET A 200 -5.42 -15.82 -6.32
N ARG A 201 -4.54 -15.54 -7.27
CA ARG A 201 -3.26 -16.25 -7.45
C ARG A 201 -2.19 -15.30 -7.98
N PRO A 202 -0.92 -15.54 -7.69
CA PRO A 202 0.18 -14.75 -8.25
C PRO A 202 0.16 -14.76 -9.79
N ILE A 203 0.30 -13.57 -10.38
CA ILE A 203 0.28 -13.39 -11.84
C ILE A 203 1.65 -12.90 -12.30
N ILE A 204 2.27 -11.98 -11.54
CA ILE A 204 3.45 -11.23 -11.95
C ILE A 204 4.71 -11.82 -11.34
N SER A 205 5.75 -11.99 -12.17
CA SER A 205 7.10 -12.38 -11.75
C SER A 205 8.05 -11.19 -11.55
N ASN A 206 7.81 -10.06 -12.20
CA ASN A 206 8.65 -8.85 -12.10
C ASN A 206 7.93 -7.75 -11.31
N PHE A 207 8.06 -7.81 -9.99
CA PHE A 207 7.35 -6.94 -9.06
C PHE A 207 8.33 -6.07 -8.27
N TYR A 208 8.09 -4.77 -8.23
CA TYR A 208 8.84 -3.80 -7.43
C TYR A 208 7.95 -3.09 -6.43
N THR A 209 8.50 -2.79 -5.26
CA THR A 209 7.90 -1.92 -4.25
C THR A 209 8.79 -0.70 -4.03
N LEU A 210 8.21 0.45 -3.70
CA LEU A 210 9.04 1.65 -3.48
C LEU A 210 9.96 1.47 -2.26
N THR A 211 9.49 0.78 -1.21
CA THR A 211 10.26 0.39 -0.03
C THR A 211 10.10 -1.11 0.22
N GLU A 212 10.87 -1.66 1.12
CA GLU A 212 10.72 -3.07 1.53
C GLU A 212 9.42 -3.25 2.33
N TYR A 213 8.51 -4.12 1.84
CA TYR A 213 7.19 -4.33 2.47
C TYR A 213 7.19 -5.46 3.48
N ASP A 214 7.91 -6.54 3.20
CA ASP A 214 8.05 -7.68 4.10
C ASP A 214 9.35 -8.44 3.78
N GLU A 215 10.12 -8.81 4.80
CA GLU A 215 11.36 -9.61 4.64
C GLU A 215 11.07 -11.02 4.10
N LYS A 216 9.82 -11.49 4.24
CA LYS A 216 9.38 -12.80 3.73
C LYS A 216 9.13 -12.80 2.24
N PHE A 217 8.91 -11.64 1.63
CA PHE A 217 8.67 -11.54 0.20
C PHE A 217 9.95 -11.88 -0.56
N LYS A 218 9.85 -12.83 -1.51
CA LYS A 218 10.97 -13.33 -2.31
C LYS A 218 11.02 -12.70 -3.71
N LYS A 219 9.84 -12.34 -4.23
CA LYS A 219 9.67 -11.84 -5.60
C LYS A 219 9.55 -10.33 -5.66
N ALA A 220 8.97 -9.70 -4.64
CA ALA A 220 8.86 -8.25 -4.56
C ALA A 220 10.23 -7.61 -4.25
N LYS A 221 10.75 -6.80 -5.18
CA LYS A 221 12.07 -6.15 -5.10
C LYS A 221 11.93 -4.70 -4.65
N PRO A 222 12.52 -4.26 -3.53
CA PRO A 222 12.45 -2.88 -3.11
C PRO A 222 13.38 -1.96 -3.91
N ILE A 223 12.87 -0.82 -4.41
CA ILE A 223 13.66 0.26 -5.04
C ILE A 223 14.50 0.98 -3.98
N PHE A 224 13.92 1.24 -2.82
CA PHE A 224 14.62 1.80 -1.65
C PHE A 224 14.71 0.76 -0.54
N LYS A 225 15.84 0.06 -0.48
CA LYS A 225 16.10 -0.91 0.59
C LYS A 225 16.06 -0.25 1.97
N SER A 226 15.42 -0.89 2.92
CA SER A 226 15.40 -0.46 4.32
C SER A 226 16.80 -0.58 4.90
N LYS A 227 17.28 0.48 5.57
CA LYS A 227 18.40 0.32 6.49
C LYS A 227 17.79 -0.07 7.82
N LYS A 228 18.09 -1.27 8.31
CA LYS A 228 17.70 -1.68 9.66
C LYS A 228 18.26 -0.65 10.65
N LEU A 229 17.38 -0.06 11.44
CA LEU A 229 17.78 0.87 12.49
C LEU A 229 18.45 0.05 13.62
N LYS A 230 19.55 0.57 14.13
CA LYS A 230 20.23 0.02 15.31
C LYS A 230 19.94 0.90 16.51
N ASN A 231 20.08 0.32 17.70
CA ASN A 231 19.84 1.02 18.95
C ASN A 231 18.43 1.58 19.07
N THR A 232 17.43 0.87 18.53
CA THR A 232 16.03 1.18 18.81
C THR A 232 15.73 0.98 20.28
N LEU A 233 14.72 1.66 20.82
CA LEU A 233 14.38 1.53 22.25
C LEU A 233 14.13 0.06 22.63
N GLY A 234 13.42 -0.72 21.80
CA GLY A 234 13.19 -2.14 22.03
C GLY A 234 14.47 -2.97 22.09
N GLU A 235 15.44 -2.68 21.20
CA GLU A 235 16.75 -3.33 21.20
C GLU A 235 17.57 -2.97 22.45
N VAL A 236 17.57 -1.69 22.84
CA VAL A 236 18.30 -1.23 24.06
C VAL A 236 17.70 -1.86 25.32
N ILE A 237 16.38 -1.94 25.45
CA ILE A 237 15.70 -2.58 26.58
C ILE A 237 16.07 -4.07 26.64
N SER A 238 16.04 -4.77 25.50
CA SER A 238 16.44 -6.18 25.38
C SER A 238 17.88 -6.40 25.81
N ASN A 239 18.82 -5.59 25.29
CA ASN A 239 20.24 -5.68 25.61
C ASN A 239 20.55 -5.43 27.09
N ASN A 240 19.69 -4.72 27.81
CA ASN A 240 19.77 -4.51 29.26
C ASN A 240 19.03 -5.61 30.07
N ASN A 241 18.60 -6.69 29.40
CA ASN A 241 17.93 -7.81 30.05
C ASN A 241 16.59 -7.47 30.71
N ILE A 242 15.91 -6.42 30.28
CA ILE A 242 14.61 -5.96 30.78
C ILE A 242 13.49 -6.61 29.97
N PHE A 243 12.52 -7.24 30.66
CA PHE A 243 11.31 -7.73 30.03
C PHE A 243 10.44 -6.57 29.53
N GLN A 244 9.92 -6.70 28.32
CA GLN A 244 9.11 -5.66 27.68
C GLN A 244 7.86 -6.27 27.05
N LEU A 245 6.75 -5.54 27.12
CA LEU A 245 5.46 -5.92 26.55
C LEU A 245 5.04 -4.94 25.45
N ARG A 246 4.53 -5.48 24.35
CA ARG A 246 3.81 -4.75 23.30
C ARG A 246 2.37 -5.20 23.31
N ILE A 247 1.41 -4.26 23.40
CA ILE A 247 0.01 -4.58 23.40
C ILE A 247 -0.78 -3.54 22.60
N ALA A 248 -1.62 -4.00 21.70
CA ALA A 248 -2.55 -3.19 20.93
C ALA A 248 -3.61 -4.06 20.26
N GLU A 249 -4.66 -3.43 19.75
CA GLU A 249 -5.57 -4.10 18.83
C GLU A 249 -5.01 -4.16 17.40
N THR A 250 -5.62 -4.97 16.52
CA THR A 250 -5.11 -5.29 15.16
C THR A 250 -4.71 -4.04 14.37
N GLU A 251 -5.55 -3.00 14.36
CA GLU A 251 -5.32 -1.76 13.63
C GLU A 251 -4.11 -0.94 14.15
N LYS A 252 -3.71 -1.16 15.38
CA LYS A 252 -2.62 -0.43 16.04
C LYS A 252 -1.38 -1.30 16.30
N TYR A 253 -1.51 -2.62 16.16
CA TYR A 253 -0.44 -3.57 16.48
C TYR A 253 0.89 -3.32 15.73
N PRO A 254 0.90 -3.00 14.42
CA PRO A 254 2.15 -2.66 13.74
C PRO A 254 2.86 -1.43 14.32
N HIS A 255 2.13 -0.50 14.95
CA HIS A 255 2.72 0.70 15.54
C HIS A 255 3.57 0.38 16.77
N VAL A 256 3.13 -0.55 17.60
CA VAL A 256 3.86 -0.96 18.83
C VAL A 256 4.85 -2.10 18.59
N THR A 257 4.84 -2.72 17.41
CA THR A 257 5.73 -3.83 17.03
C THR A 257 6.69 -3.43 15.91
N PHE A 258 6.32 -3.63 14.66
CA PHE A 258 7.17 -3.42 13.48
C PHE A 258 7.77 -2.01 13.43
N PHE A 259 6.94 -0.96 13.53
CA PHE A 259 7.43 0.42 13.44
C PHE A 259 8.24 0.81 14.67
N PHE A 260 7.79 0.44 15.86
CA PHE A 260 8.52 0.70 17.11
C PHE A 260 9.89 0.03 17.13
N ASN A 261 9.99 -1.17 16.56
CA ASN A 261 11.23 -1.92 16.45
C ASN A 261 12.09 -1.52 15.23
N GLY A 262 11.79 -0.40 14.57
CA GLY A 262 12.60 0.12 13.47
C GLY A 262 12.59 -0.75 12.21
N GLY A 263 11.49 -1.48 11.97
CA GLY A 263 11.29 -2.34 10.82
C GLY A 263 11.61 -3.82 11.06
N TYR A 264 11.82 -4.24 12.31
CA TYR A 264 12.02 -5.65 12.65
C TYR A 264 10.68 -6.32 12.98
N GLU A 265 10.33 -7.40 12.26
CA GLU A 265 9.15 -8.21 12.54
C GLU A 265 9.33 -9.16 13.71
N VAL A 266 10.52 -9.74 13.82
CA VAL A 266 10.85 -10.70 14.90
C VAL A 266 10.96 -9.94 16.22
N PRO A 267 10.29 -10.41 17.29
CA PRO A 267 10.46 -9.84 18.63
C PRO A 267 11.93 -9.87 19.05
N PHE A 268 12.37 -8.84 19.77
CA PHE A 268 13.64 -8.88 20.48
C PHE A 268 13.59 -9.90 21.62
N GLU A 269 14.75 -10.33 22.10
CA GLU A 269 14.82 -11.16 23.30
C GLU A 269 14.10 -10.46 24.47
N LYS A 270 13.30 -11.21 25.24
CA LYS A 270 12.45 -10.68 26.34
C LYS A 270 11.34 -9.68 25.89
N GLU A 271 11.03 -9.62 24.60
CA GLU A 271 9.88 -8.90 24.09
C GLU A 271 8.69 -9.87 23.95
N GLU A 272 7.63 -9.61 24.69
CA GLU A 272 6.36 -10.32 24.59
C GLU A 272 5.31 -9.44 23.91
N ARG A 273 4.36 -10.08 23.21
CA ARG A 273 3.36 -9.38 22.40
C ARG A 273 1.96 -9.92 22.67
N ILE A 274 1.02 -9.01 22.88
CA ILE A 274 -0.42 -9.31 22.99
C ILE A 274 -1.14 -8.57 21.88
N LEU A 275 -1.87 -9.32 21.05
CA LEU A 275 -2.73 -8.80 20.01
C LEU A 275 -4.19 -9.00 20.41
N CYS A 276 -4.94 -7.91 20.57
CA CYS A 276 -6.38 -7.93 20.73
C CYS A 276 -7.04 -7.74 19.36
N PRO A 277 -7.97 -8.62 18.92
CA PRO A 277 -8.61 -8.46 17.62
C PRO A 277 -9.44 -7.17 17.54
N SER A 278 -9.25 -6.37 16.50
CA SER A 278 -10.15 -5.24 16.22
C SER A 278 -11.55 -5.72 15.81
N PRO A 279 -12.61 -4.99 16.13
CA PRO A 279 -13.97 -5.38 15.76
C PRO A 279 -14.16 -5.43 14.24
N LYS A 280 -14.89 -6.46 13.77
CA LYS A 280 -15.18 -6.68 12.35
C LYS A 280 -16.35 -5.82 11.87
N VAL A 281 -16.19 -4.50 11.90
CA VAL A 281 -17.15 -3.52 11.36
C VAL A 281 -16.65 -2.92 10.06
N ALA A 282 -17.52 -2.29 9.28
CA ALA A 282 -17.12 -1.68 8.00
C ALA A 282 -16.19 -0.48 8.26
N THR A 283 -16.58 0.39 9.18
CA THR A 283 -15.84 1.56 9.64
C THR A 283 -15.98 1.68 11.15
N TYR A 284 -15.01 2.28 11.84
CA TYR A 284 -14.98 2.27 13.31
C TYR A 284 -15.84 3.35 13.96
N ASP A 285 -16.48 4.24 13.21
CA ASP A 285 -17.59 5.06 13.67
C ASP A 285 -18.82 4.24 14.08
N LEU A 286 -18.95 3.02 13.53
CA LEU A 286 -19.98 2.05 13.94
C LEU A 286 -19.68 1.35 15.27
N LYS A 287 -18.43 1.41 15.75
CA LYS A 287 -17.98 0.88 17.03
C LYS A 287 -16.77 1.69 17.53
N PRO A 288 -16.97 2.95 17.96
CA PRO A 288 -15.89 3.87 18.28
C PRO A 288 -15.03 3.45 19.47
N GLU A 289 -15.58 2.66 20.42
CA GLU A 289 -14.85 2.08 21.53
C GLU A 289 -13.85 1.01 21.09
N MET A 290 -14.00 0.48 19.87
CA MET A 290 -13.13 -0.52 19.27
C MET A 290 -12.87 -1.72 20.23
N SER A 291 -11.62 -2.08 20.52
CA SER A 291 -11.25 -3.14 21.46
C SER A 291 -10.60 -2.60 22.74
N ALA A 292 -10.84 -1.32 23.08
CA ALA A 292 -10.20 -0.66 24.21
C ALA A 292 -10.44 -1.38 25.55
N ALA A 293 -11.64 -1.93 25.79
CA ALA A 293 -11.95 -2.70 27.00
C ALA A 293 -11.08 -3.95 27.12
N GLU A 294 -10.98 -4.76 26.05
CA GLU A 294 -10.17 -5.98 26.03
C GLU A 294 -8.68 -5.66 26.21
N VAL A 295 -8.18 -4.60 25.56
CA VAL A 295 -6.80 -4.13 25.72
C VAL A 295 -6.55 -3.72 27.17
N THR A 296 -7.50 -3.02 27.80
CA THR A 296 -7.42 -2.59 29.21
C THR A 296 -7.37 -3.79 30.17
N ASP A 297 -8.25 -4.75 30.01
CA ASP A 297 -8.28 -5.94 30.86
C ASP A 297 -6.99 -6.74 30.76
N ASN A 298 -6.51 -6.95 29.54
CA ASN A 298 -5.24 -7.65 29.30
C ASN A 298 -4.05 -6.92 29.94
N ILE A 299 -3.94 -5.59 29.77
CA ILE A 299 -2.78 -4.86 30.32
C ILE A 299 -2.82 -4.79 31.85
N ILE A 300 -3.96 -4.66 32.48
CA ILE A 300 -4.09 -4.70 33.95
C ILE A 300 -3.61 -6.05 34.49
N ASN A 301 -4.01 -7.15 33.84
CA ASN A 301 -3.56 -8.49 34.21
C ASN A 301 -2.05 -8.64 34.11
N GLU A 302 -1.42 -8.08 33.07
CA GLU A 302 0.03 -8.15 32.88
C GLU A 302 0.80 -7.25 33.85
N ILE A 303 0.28 -6.06 34.17
CA ILE A 303 0.87 -5.16 35.19
C ILE A 303 0.88 -5.84 36.56
N ASN A 304 -0.21 -6.50 36.93
CA ASN A 304 -0.33 -7.18 38.25
C ASN A 304 0.66 -8.35 38.41
N LYS A 305 1.26 -8.86 37.33
CA LYS A 305 2.32 -9.89 37.38
C LYS A 305 3.69 -9.33 37.74
N GLU A 306 3.87 -8.00 37.72
CA GLU A 306 5.13 -7.30 38.04
C GLU A 306 6.35 -7.80 37.21
N LYS A 307 6.10 -8.38 36.02
CA LYS A 307 7.10 -9.02 35.17
C LYS A 307 7.85 -8.03 34.28
N PHE A 308 7.16 -7.02 33.76
CA PHE A 308 7.67 -6.15 32.71
C PHE A 308 8.24 -4.85 33.27
N GLY A 309 9.50 -4.53 32.94
CA GLY A 309 10.10 -3.24 33.22
C GLY A 309 9.75 -2.16 32.20
N PHE A 310 9.18 -2.54 31.04
CA PHE A 310 8.72 -1.61 30.03
C PHE A 310 7.47 -2.14 29.31
N ILE A 311 6.49 -1.26 29.09
CA ILE A 311 5.25 -1.60 28.39
C ILE A 311 4.99 -0.53 27.33
N CYS A 312 4.76 -0.96 26.07
CA CYS A 312 4.29 -0.09 24.99
C CYS A 312 2.88 -0.52 24.57
N LEU A 313 1.92 0.34 24.86
CA LEU A 313 0.51 0.13 24.58
C LEU A 313 0.02 1.21 23.61
N ASN A 314 -0.89 0.81 22.71
CA ASN A 314 -1.64 1.73 21.85
C ASN A 314 -3.11 1.28 21.81
N PHE A 315 -4.01 2.20 22.15
CA PHE A 315 -5.46 2.01 22.04
C PHE A 315 -5.96 2.24 20.62
#